data_25ac245f51e0d0db849e771b1cc95bb2
#
_entry.id   25ac245f51e0d0db849e771b1cc95bb2
#
_cell.length_a   1.000
_cell.length_b   1.000
_cell.length_c   1.000
_cell.angle_alpha   90.00
_cell.angle_beta   90.00
_cell.angle_gamma   90.00
#
_symmetry.space_group_name_H-M   'P 1'
#
loop_
_entity.id
_entity.type
_entity.pdbx_description
1 polymer ?
#
loop_
_entity_poly.entity_id
_entity_poly.type
_entity_poly.pdbx_seq_one_letter_code
_entity_poly.pdbx_strand_id
1 'polypeptide(L)'
;MTEMKKPCACDYEACREVWKRVAPGEDPYPMADNANTQMSAQDSELTLPGAEADPCCMGSDASVSVEVLQGFLREELGDAQVYAYLASCTPRREMARAFRALSEDEKRHARDLAAAIYLITGKAYCPRVCVEQPDTCDLCALLRSLYHAEARAGYNYARAGEETLDLCLSKLFATMSEDRKSVV
;
A
#
# COMPACT_ATOMS: atom_id res chain seq x y z
N MET A 1 14.32 -18.55 -28.95
CA MET A 1 14.92 -17.35 -28.36
C MET A 1 13.90 -16.84 -27.33
N THR A 2 14.19 -17.10 -26.07
CA THR A 2 13.28 -16.75 -24.95
C THR A 2 13.56 -15.29 -24.60
N GLU A 3 12.63 -14.40 -24.90
CA GLU A 3 12.71 -13.02 -24.43
C GLU A 3 12.72 -13.02 -22.91
N MET A 4 13.84 -12.58 -22.33
CA MET A 4 13.93 -12.31 -20.90
C MET A 4 13.00 -11.13 -20.59
N LYS A 5 11.89 -11.39 -19.87
CA LYS A 5 11.03 -10.35 -19.29
C LYS A 5 11.92 -9.36 -18.52
N LYS A 6 11.85 -8.08 -18.89
CA LYS A 6 12.50 -6.99 -18.13
C LYS A 6 12.04 -7.06 -16.67
N PRO A 7 12.95 -6.96 -15.69
CA PRO A 7 12.56 -6.89 -14.29
C PRO A 7 11.69 -5.65 -14.08
N CYS A 8 10.63 -5.82 -13.30
CA CYS A 8 9.75 -4.73 -12.87
C CYS A 8 10.60 -3.68 -12.15
N ALA A 9 10.68 -2.47 -12.69
CA ALA A 9 11.40 -1.38 -12.06
C ALA A 9 10.50 -0.82 -10.94
N CYS A 10 10.80 -1.19 -9.69
CA CYS A 10 10.21 -0.48 -8.55
C CYS A 10 10.71 0.96 -8.56
N ASP A 11 9.80 1.92 -8.46
CA ASP A 11 10.13 3.33 -8.29
C ASP A 11 10.56 3.57 -6.84
N TYR A 12 11.84 3.26 -6.57
CA TYR A 12 12.43 3.47 -5.25
C TYR A 12 12.48 4.95 -4.86
N GLU A 13 12.46 5.85 -5.83
CA GLU A 13 12.51 7.29 -5.61
C GLU A 13 11.17 7.80 -5.05
N ALA A 14 10.05 7.33 -5.60
CA ALA A 14 8.72 7.60 -5.07
C ALA A 14 8.56 7.03 -3.64
N CYS A 15 9.06 5.84 -3.38
CA CYS A 15 9.06 5.26 -2.03
C CYS A 15 9.88 6.10 -1.04
N ARG A 16 11.07 6.58 -1.43
CA ARG A 16 11.92 7.45 -0.59
C ARG A 16 11.24 8.77 -0.23
N GLU A 17 10.53 9.39 -1.17
CA GLU A 17 9.80 10.64 -0.91
C GLU A 17 8.69 10.46 0.12
N VAL A 18 8.04 9.31 0.15
CA VAL A 18 7.07 8.96 1.20
C VAL A 18 7.77 8.84 2.55
N TRP A 19 8.89 8.11 2.61
CA TRP A 19 9.63 7.89 3.84
C TRP A 19 10.21 9.16 4.43
N LYS A 20 10.72 10.08 3.63
CA LYS A 20 11.18 11.39 4.10
C LYS A 20 10.11 12.18 4.87
N ARG A 21 8.84 11.94 4.59
CA ARG A 21 7.71 12.60 5.28
C ARG A 21 7.29 11.86 6.55
N VAL A 22 7.37 10.52 6.55
CA VAL A 22 6.90 9.67 7.64
C VAL A 22 7.98 9.48 8.70
N ALA A 23 9.23 9.34 8.30
CA ALA A 23 10.39 9.15 9.17
C ALA A 23 11.58 9.99 8.67
N PRO A 24 11.58 11.33 8.91
CA PRO A 24 12.68 12.20 8.49
C PRO A 24 13.98 11.77 9.16
N GLY A 25 14.95 11.37 8.36
CA GLY A 25 16.29 10.93 8.83
C GLY A 25 16.56 9.42 8.67
N GLU A 26 15.56 8.62 8.29
CA GLU A 26 15.74 7.21 7.96
C GLU A 26 15.67 7.00 6.44
N ASP A 27 16.68 6.34 5.86
CA ASP A 27 16.62 5.85 4.48
C ASP A 27 16.38 4.32 4.52
N PRO A 28 15.17 3.84 4.20
CA PRO A 28 14.88 2.40 4.17
C PRO A 28 15.62 1.66 3.04
N TYR A 29 16.31 2.41 2.17
CA TYR A 29 17.08 1.87 1.06
C TYR A 29 18.51 2.44 1.07
N PRO A 30 19.36 2.08 2.07
CA PRO A 30 20.75 2.52 2.05
C PRO A 30 21.40 2.02 0.76
N MET A 31 21.96 2.94 -0.01
CA MET A 31 22.77 2.57 -1.18
C MET A 31 23.91 1.68 -0.69
N ALA A 32 24.20 0.62 -1.42
CA ALA A 32 25.13 -0.44 -1.04
C ALA A 32 26.61 -0.01 -0.82
N ASP A 33 26.91 1.29 -0.84
CA ASP A 33 28.27 1.82 -0.83
C ASP A 33 28.78 2.24 0.56
N ASN A 34 28.04 2.01 1.64
CA ASN A 34 28.52 2.28 3.00
C ASN A 34 28.55 1.03 3.88
N ALA A 35 29.31 0.04 3.46
CA ALA A 35 29.70 -1.07 4.32
C ALA A 35 30.79 -0.64 5.29
N ASN A 36 30.53 0.26 6.21
CA ASN A 36 31.28 0.40 7.46
C ASN A 36 30.60 1.35 8.45
N THR A 37 29.51 0.95 9.03
CA THR A 37 29.06 1.53 10.29
C THR A 37 28.67 0.38 11.21
N GLN A 38 29.59 0.08 12.14
CA GLN A 38 29.30 -0.78 13.28
C GLN A 38 28.16 -0.14 14.06
N MET A 39 26.97 -0.66 13.93
CA MET A 39 25.86 -0.37 14.82
C MET A 39 26.17 -1.02 16.15
N SER A 40 26.62 -0.23 17.11
CA SER A 40 26.56 -0.59 18.51
C SER A 40 25.07 -0.70 18.89
N ALA A 41 24.63 -1.91 19.18
CA ALA A 41 23.34 -2.16 19.78
C ALA A 41 23.33 -1.49 21.18
N GLN A 42 22.83 -0.28 21.24
CA GLN A 42 22.28 0.30 22.45
C GLN A 42 20.77 0.34 22.23
N ASP A 43 20.08 -0.59 22.88
CA ASP A 43 18.65 -0.56 23.10
C ASP A 43 18.29 0.76 23.82
N SER A 44 18.14 1.82 23.04
CA SER A 44 17.40 2.98 23.49
C SER A 44 15.96 2.70 23.17
N GLU A 45 15.22 2.26 24.16
CA GLU A 45 13.76 2.26 24.15
C GLU A 45 13.30 3.67 23.80
N LEU A 46 13.03 3.91 22.50
CA LEU A 46 12.44 5.15 22.02
C LEU A 46 10.95 5.10 22.36
N THR A 47 10.64 5.35 23.62
CA THR A 47 9.29 5.67 24.03
C THR A 47 8.96 7.04 23.48
N LEU A 48 8.19 7.08 22.41
CA LEU A 48 7.60 8.33 21.91
C LEU A 48 6.77 8.95 23.04
N PRO A 49 7.01 10.22 23.41
CA PRO A 49 6.20 10.89 24.41
C PRO A 49 4.73 10.90 23.98
N GLY A 50 3.85 10.26 24.74
CA GLY A 50 2.42 10.17 24.47
C GLY A 50 1.92 8.81 23.99
N ALA A 51 2.79 7.82 23.83
CA ALA A 51 2.40 6.44 23.48
C ALA A 51 1.82 5.66 24.69
N GLU A 52 1.79 6.26 25.88
CA GLU A 52 1.25 5.62 27.05
C GLU A 52 -0.28 5.55 26.96
N ALA A 53 -0.78 4.35 26.69
CA ALA A 53 -2.17 3.93 26.91
C ALA A 53 -3.26 4.67 26.10
N ASP A 54 -2.97 5.24 24.92
CA ASP A 54 -4.02 5.59 23.97
C ASP A 54 -4.52 4.28 23.31
N PRO A 55 -5.78 3.88 23.53
CA PRO A 55 -6.36 2.70 22.87
C PRO A 55 -6.41 2.85 21.34
N CYS A 56 -6.12 4.04 20.81
CA CYS A 56 -5.94 4.31 19.40
C CYS A 56 -4.49 4.14 18.91
N CYS A 57 -3.54 3.85 19.78
CA CYS A 57 -2.18 3.53 19.31
C CYS A 57 -2.17 2.13 18.70
N MET A 58 -1.66 2.00 17.48
CA MET A 58 -1.40 0.74 16.80
C MET A 58 -0.30 -0.04 17.55
N GLY A 59 -0.69 -0.64 18.70
CA GLY A 59 0.20 -1.30 19.65
C GLY A 59 0.33 -2.80 19.42
N SER A 60 0.63 -3.54 20.48
CA SER A 60 0.86 -5.00 20.45
C SER A 60 -0.35 -5.77 19.91
N ASP A 61 -1.57 -5.32 20.19
CA ASP A 61 -2.80 -5.97 19.74
C ASP A 61 -3.00 -5.85 18.22
N ALA A 62 -2.44 -4.81 17.63
CA ALA A 62 -2.42 -4.63 16.18
C ALA A 62 -1.42 -5.56 15.47
N SER A 63 -0.46 -6.14 16.18
CA SER A 63 0.59 -7.00 15.59
C SER A 63 0.04 -8.23 14.87
N VAL A 64 -1.10 -8.76 15.32
CA VAL A 64 -1.79 -9.88 14.67
C VAL A 64 -2.34 -9.53 13.29
N SER A 65 -2.53 -8.24 13.00
CA SER A 65 -3.05 -7.74 11.72
C SER A 65 -1.96 -7.45 10.68
N VAL A 66 -0.68 -7.56 11.03
CA VAL A 66 0.44 -7.17 10.14
C VAL A 66 0.44 -7.94 8.82
N GLU A 67 0.18 -9.24 8.84
CA GLU A 67 0.12 -10.06 7.62
C GLU A 67 -1.04 -9.63 6.71
N VAL A 68 -2.18 -9.30 7.29
CA VAL A 68 -3.35 -8.79 6.58
C VAL A 68 -3.04 -7.45 5.94
N LEU A 69 -2.45 -6.51 6.70
CA LEU A 69 -2.00 -5.21 6.19
C LEU A 69 -1.00 -5.35 5.04
N GLN A 70 -0.04 -6.27 5.15
CA GLN A 70 0.93 -6.56 4.10
C GLN A 70 0.27 -7.16 2.85
N GLY A 71 -0.78 -7.97 3.04
CA GLY A 71 -1.61 -8.50 1.96
C GLY A 71 -2.28 -7.37 1.20
N PHE A 72 -3.03 -6.54 1.91
CA PHE A 72 -3.71 -5.38 1.33
C PHE A 72 -2.74 -4.42 0.66
N LEU A 73 -1.60 -4.10 1.28
CA LEU A 73 -0.60 -3.23 0.66
C LEU A 73 -0.11 -3.76 -0.70
N ARG A 74 0.07 -5.06 -0.85
CA ARG A 74 0.45 -5.65 -2.14
C ARG A 74 -0.67 -5.53 -3.17
N GLU A 75 -1.93 -5.72 -2.77
CA GLU A 75 -3.10 -5.56 -3.62
C GLU A 75 -3.21 -4.12 -4.11
N GLU A 76 -3.17 -3.12 -3.22
CA GLU A 76 -3.24 -1.70 -3.58
C GLU A 76 -2.13 -1.28 -4.56
N LEU A 77 -0.90 -1.72 -4.32
CA LEU A 77 0.22 -1.44 -5.24
C LEU A 77 0.04 -2.11 -6.60
N GLY A 78 -0.60 -3.29 -6.63
CA GLY A 78 -0.96 -4.00 -7.85
C GLY A 78 -2.02 -3.25 -8.64
N ASP A 79 -3.10 -2.86 -7.99
CA ASP A 79 -4.22 -2.15 -8.58
C ASP A 79 -3.79 -0.78 -9.11
N ALA A 80 -2.93 -0.05 -8.37
CA ALA A 80 -2.32 1.18 -8.83
C ALA A 80 -1.56 1.01 -10.17
N GLN A 81 -0.84 -0.10 -10.34
CA GLN A 81 -0.11 -0.40 -11.59
C GLN A 81 -1.10 -0.75 -12.72
N VAL A 82 -2.15 -1.52 -12.44
CA VAL A 82 -3.20 -1.86 -13.40
C VAL A 82 -3.87 -0.59 -13.93
N TYR A 83 -4.32 0.28 -13.02
CA TYR A 83 -4.98 1.53 -13.42
C TYR A 83 -4.04 2.49 -14.14
N ALA A 84 -2.77 2.58 -13.74
CA ALA A 84 -1.77 3.38 -14.47
C ALA A 84 -1.56 2.87 -15.90
N TYR A 85 -1.48 1.55 -16.08
CA TYR A 85 -1.39 0.93 -17.40
C TYR A 85 -2.64 1.24 -18.25
N LEU A 86 -3.84 1.03 -17.73
CA LEU A 86 -5.09 1.33 -18.41
C LEU A 86 -5.20 2.80 -18.81
N ALA A 87 -4.75 3.72 -17.95
CA ALA A 87 -4.68 5.14 -18.25
C ALA A 87 -3.75 5.45 -19.43
N SER A 88 -2.68 4.67 -19.62
CA SER A 88 -1.69 4.86 -20.66
C SER A 88 -2.15 4.36 -22.04
N CYS A 89 -2.94 3.28 -22.07
CA CYS A 89 -3.37 2.64 -23.31
C CYS A 89 -4.80 3.02 -23.75
N THR A 90 -5.57 3.74 -22.90
CA THR A 90 -6.94 4.15 -23.21
C THR A 90 -6.97 5.39 -24.11
N PRO A 91 -7.57 5.32 -25.30
CA PRO A 91 -7.59 6.45 -26.25
C PRO A 91 -8.57 7.58 -25.83
N ARG A 92 -9.57 7.27 -25.02
CA ARG A 92 -10.58 8.24 -24.55
C ARG A 92 -10.04 9.03 -23.38
N ARG A 93 -9.85 10.35 -23.55
CA ARG A 93 -9.23 11.24 -22.55
C ARG A 93 -9.95 11.21 -21.18
N GLU A 94 -11.27 11.15 -21.18
CA GLU A 94 -12.06 11.12 -19.94
C GLU A 94 -11.84 9.82 -19.18
N MET A 95 -11.88 8.69 -19.86
CA MET A 95 -11.61 7.38 -19.28
C MET A 95 -10.15 7.27 -18.79
N ALA A 96 -9.19 7.77 -19.57
CA ALA A 96 -7.80 7.83 -19.16
C ALA A 96 -7.59 8.71 -17.91
N ARG A 97 -8.38 9.79 -17.78
CA ARG A 97 -8.37 10.62 -16.55
C ARG A 97 -8.95 9.88 -15.36
N ALA A 98 -10.06 9.15 -15.54
CA ALA A 98 -10.66 8.34 -14.50
C ALA A 98 -9.68 7.26 -13.99
N PHE A 99 -9.04 6.51 -14.90
CA PHE A 99 -8.03 5.51 -14.51
C PHE A 99 -6.82 6.12 -13.80
N ARG A 100 -6.38 7.34 -14.16
CA ARG A 100 -5.33 8.02 -13.41
C ARG A 100 -5.76 8.39 -12.01
N ALA A 101 -6.99 8.85 -11.84
CA ALA A 101 -7.54 9.16 -10.51
C ALA A 101 -7.59 7.89 -9.65
N LEU A 102 -8.11 6.79 -10.18
CA LEU A 102 -8.11 5.51 -9.48
C LEU A 102 -6.69 5.07 -9.10
N SER A 103 -5.72 5.14 -10.02
CA SER A 103 -4.33 4.82 -9.70
C SER A 103 -3.75 5.66 -8.55
N GLU A 104 -4.10 6.95 -8.47
CA GLU A 104 -3.66 7.81 -7.37
C GLU A 104 -4.38 7.49 -6.05
N ASP A 105 -5.64 7.08 -6.10
CA ASP A 105 -6.37 6.64 -4.92
C ASP A 105 -5.76 5.34 -4.35
N GLU A 106 -5.43 4.36 -5.20
CA GLU A 106 -4.75 3.13 -4.76
C GLU A 106 -3.37 3.41 -4.16
N LYS A 107 -2.63 4.34 -4.72
CA LYS A 107 -1.35 4.78 -4.14
C LYS A 107 -1.54 5.46 -2.78
N ARG A 108 -2.64 6.16 -2.57
CA ARG A 108 -2.99 6.76 -1.27
C ARG A 108 -3.28 5.67 -0.26
N HIS A 109 -4.12 4.69 -0.60
CA HIS A 109 -4.41 3.53 0.25
C HIS A 109 -3.14 2.75 0.61
N ALA A 110 -2.27 2.51 -0.38
CA ALA A 110 -0.98 1.86 -0.15
C ALA A 110 -0.09 2.62 0.84
N ARG A 111 -0.06 3.96 0.78
CA ARG A 111 0.69 4.78 1.75
C ARG A 111 0.13 4.66 3.16
N ASP A 112 -1.19 4.67 3.29
CA ASP A 112 -1.85 4.59 4.59
C ASP A 112 -1.61 3.23 5.25
N LEU A 113 -1.67 2.14 4.46
CA LEU A 113 -1.32 0.79 4.93
C LEU A 113 0.17 0.65 5.28
N ALA A 114 1.07 1.23 4.48
CA ALA A 114 2.49 1.23 4.78
C ALA A 114 2.82 1.99 6.06
N ALA A 115 2.14 3.12 6.29
CA ALA A 115 2.26 3.89 7.54
C ALA A 115 1.77 3.07 8.75
N ALA A 116 0.64 2.39 8.63
CA ALA A 116 0.12 1.52 9.68
C ALA A 116 1.11 0.38 10.02
N ILE A 117 1.66 -0.29 9.00
CA ILE A 117 2.67 -1.35 9.20
C ILE A 117 3.90 -0.78 9.93
N TYR A 118 4.36 0.40 9.54
CA TYR A 118 5.51 1.04 10.20
C TYR A 118 5.22 1.39 11.66
N LEU A 119 4.06 1.96 11.96
CA LEU A 119 3.65 2.31 13.33
C LEU A 119 3.59 1.08 14.23
N ILE A 120 3.10 -0.06 13.72
CA ILE A 120 2.99 -1.30 14.48
C ILE A 120 4.34 -1.99 14.67
N THR A 121 5.17 -2.03 13.61
CA THR A 121 6.36 -2.88 13.59
C THR A 121 7.67 -2.12 13.82
N GLY A 122 7.67 -0.80 13.70
CA GLY A 122 8.86 0.04 13.65
C GLY A 122 9.73 -0.20 12.40
N LYS A 123 9.23 -0.94 11.41
CA LYS A 123 9.99 -1.33 10.21
C LYS A 123 9.25 -0.97 8.95
N ALA A 124 9.97 -0.43 7.96
CA ALA A 124 9.44 -0.21 6.63
C ALA A 124 9.15 -1.53 5.92
N TYR A 125 7.99 -1.63 5.30
CA TYR A 125 7.64 -2.75 4.44
C TYR A 125 7.37 -2.27 3.02
N CYS A 126 8.26 -2.63 2.10
CA CYS A 126 8.20 -2.22 0.69
C CYS A 126 8.22 -3.46 -0.21
N PRO A 127 7.07 -4.06 -0.48
CA PRO A 127 6.98 -5.24 -1.32
C PRO A 127 7.26 -4.91 -2.79
N ARG A 128 7.92 -5.82 -3.49
CA ARG A 128 7.98 -5.78 -4.95
C ARG A 128 6.71 -6.41 -5.49
N VAL A 129 5.90 -5.62 -6.18
CA VAL A 129 4.68 -6.09 -6.82
C VAL A 129 4.85 -6.00 -8.33
N CYS A 130 4.66 -7.12 -9.00
CA CYS A 130 4.64 -7.20 -10.46
C CYS A 130 3.29 -7.76 -10.87
N VAL A 131 2.52 -6.97 -11.60
CA VAL A 131 1.22 -7.39 -12.14
C VAL A 131 1.34 -7.70 -13.64
N GLU A 132 0.59 -8.69 -14.09
CA GLU A 132 0.39 -8.90 -15.51
C GLU A 132 -0.48 -7.79 -16.07
N GLN A 133 -0.10 -7.29 -17.25
CA GLN A 133 -0.91 -6.29 -17.92
C GLN A 133 -2.25 -6.93 -18.33
N PRO A 134 -3.38 -6.30 -17.97
CA PRO A 134 -4.69 -6.83 -18.33
C PRO A 134 -4.90 -6.81 -19.85
N ASP A 135 -5.62 -7.81 -20.34
CA ASP A 135 -6.09 -7.81 -21.72
C ASP A 135 -7.15 -6.71 -21.91
N THR A 136 -6.89 -5.82 -22.86
CA THR A 136 -7.78 -4.70 -23.17
C THR A 136 -8.65 -4.95 -24.40
N CYS A 137 -8.62 -6.14 -24.98
CA CYS A 137 -9.41 -6.48 -26.18
C CYS A 137 -10.92 -6.46 -25.90
N ASP A 138 -11.35 -6.93 -24.72
CA ASP A 138 -12.74 -6.80 -24.24
C ASP A 138 -12.80 -5.86 -23.05
N LEU A 139 -12.91 -4.58 -23.34
CA LEU A 139 -12.99 -3.54 -22.31
C LEU A 139 -14.20 -3.72 -21.38
N CYS A 140 -15.34 -4.20 -21.88
CA CYS A 140 -16.53 -4.39 -21.07
C CYS A 140 -16.33 -5.53 -20.05
N ALA A 141 -15.73 -6.63 -20.46
CA ALA A 141 -15.41 -7.73 -19.55
C ALA A 141 -14.37 -7.29 -18.50
N LEU A 142 -13.35 -6.55 -18.95
CA LEU A 142 -12.32 -6.00 -18.05
C LEU A 142 -12.92 -5.05 -17.01
N LEU A 143 -13.73 -4.07 -17.40
CA LEU A 143 -14.37 -3.14 -16.46
C LEU A 143 -15.27 -3.86 -15.46
N ARG A 144 -15.98 -4.90 -15.92
CA ARG A 144 -16.81 -5.72 -15.03
C ARG A 144 -15.94 -6.48 -14.00
N SER A 145 -14.80 -7.02 -14.42
CA SER A 145 -13.89 -7.72 -13.51
C SER A 145 -13.27 -6.77 -12.48
N LEU A 146 -12.89 -5.57 -12.90
CA LEU A 146 -12.38 -4.51 -11.99
C LEU A 146 -13.45 -4.10 -10.99
N TYR A 147 -14.69 -3.87 -11.44
CA TYR A 147 -15.82 -3.58 -10.55
C TYR A 147 -15.99 -4.65 -9.46
N HIS A 148 -15.95 -5.93 -9.85
CA HIS A 148 -16.06 -7.02 -8.87
C HIS A 148 -14.84 -7.12 -7.95
N ALA A 149 -13.65 -6.77 -8.43
CA ALA A 149 -12.46 -6.71 -7.60
C ALA A 149 -12.58 -5.62 -6.53
N GLU A 150 -13.03 -4.41 -6.91
CA GLU A 150 -13.29 -3.30 -6.00
C GLU A 150 -14.34 -3.66 -4.93
N ALA A 151 -15.47 -4.23 -5.36
CA ALA A 151 -16.52 -4.66 -4.43
C ALA A 151 -16.01 -5.70 -3.42
N ARG A 152 -15.17 -6.64 -3.86
CA ARG A 152 -14.55 -7.65 -3.00
C ARG A 152 -13.54 -7.02 -2.05
N ALA A 153 -12.70 -6.10 -2.52
CA ALA A 153 -11.76 -5.38 -1.68
C ALA A 153 -12.49 -4.60 -0.58
N GLY A 154 -13.55 -3.85 -0.92
CA GLY A 154 -14.37 -3.15 0.05
C GLY A 154 -14.98 -4.07 1.12
N TYR A 155 -15.44 -5.25 0.73
CA TYR A 155 -15.92 -6.28 1.67
C TYR A 155 -14.80 -6.80 2.57
N ASN A 156 -13.61 -7.07 2.02
CA ASN A 156 -12.46 -7.55 2.79
C ASN A 156 -12.00 -6.52 3.83
N TYR A 157 -11.99 -5.23 3.47
CA TYR A 157 -11.70 -4.15 4.41
C TYR A 157 -12.75 -4.06 5.52
N ALA A 158 -14.04 -4.08 5.18
CA ALA A 158 -15.11 -4.07 6.19
C ALA A 158 -14.92 -5.20 7.19
N ARG A 159 -14.68 -6.41 6.70
CA ARG A 159 -14.46 -7.58 7.53
C ARG A 159 -13.20 -7.46 8.41
N ALA A 160 -12.10 -7.01 7.85
CA ALA A 160 -10.87 -6.77 8.63
C ALA A 160 -11.08 -5.72 9.73
N GLY A 161 -11.89 -4.70 9.46
CA GLY A 161 -12.27 -3.69 10.44
C GLY A 161 -13.14 -4.22 11.59
N GLU A 162 -13.97 -5.24 11.32
CA GLU A 162 -14.78 -5.93 12.34
C GLU A 162 -13.95 -6.93 13.17
N GLU A 163 -12.94 -7.55 12.56
CA GLU A 163 -12.12 -8.59 13.20
C GLU A 163 -10.98 -8.00 14.05
N THR A 164 -10.55 -6.76 13.80
CA THR A 164 -9.48 -6.13 14.58
C THR A 164 -9.97 -5.57 15.90
N LEU A 165 -9.17 -5.75 16.97
CA LEU A 165 -9.40 -5.13 18.27
C LEU A 165 -8.82 -3.72 18.37
N ASP A 166 -7.95 -3.33 17.43
CA ASP A 166 -7.33 -2.01 17.39
C ASP A 166 -8.27 -0.99 16.75
N LEU A 167 -8.67 0.03 17.52
CA LEU A 167 -9.63 1.04 17.08
C LEU A 167 -9.12 1.88 15.90
N CYS A 168 -7.82 2.13 15.81
CA CYS A 168 -7.24 2.88 14.71
C CYS A 168 -7.23 2.07 13.42
N LEU A 169 -6.89 0.79 13.49
CA LEU A 169 -7.01 -0.11 12.34
C LEU A 169 -8.46 -0.29 11.90
N SER A 170 -9.39 -0.45 12.84
CA SER A 170 -10.82 -0.53 12.52
C SER A 170 -11.29 0.70 11.75
N LYS A 171 -10.90 1.91 12.19
CA LYS A 171 -11.21 3.16 11.47
C LYS A 171 -10.55 3.23 10.11
N LEU A 172 -9.28 2.84 9.99
CA LEU A 172 -8.55 2.81 8.72
C LEU A 172 -9.27 1.90 7.71
N PHE A 173 -9.59 0.68 8.11
CA PHE A 173 -10.29 -0.29 7.25
C PHE A 173 -11.71 0.16 6.90
N ALA A 174 -12.44 0.79 7.83
CA ALA A 174 -13.76 1.36 7.54
C ALA A 174 -13.67 2.46 6.46
N THR A 175 -12.71 3.37 6.58
CA THR A 175 -12.48 4.42 5.58
C THR A 175 -12.16 3.83 4.21
N MET A 176 -11.26 2.85 4.15
CA MET A 176 -10.93 2.17 2.89
C MET A 176 -12.12 1.44 2.28
N SER A 177 -12.95 0.79 3.11
CA SER A 177 -14.18 0.14 2.64
C SER A 177 -15.18 1.13 2.07
N GLU A 178 -15.30 2.34 2.66
CA GLU A 178 -16.20 3.39 2.17
C GLU A 178 -15.71 4.01 0.87
N ASP A 179 -14.42 4.25 0.74
CA ASP A 179 -13.81 4.78 -0.49
C ASP A 179 -14.09 3.86 -1.67
N ARG A 180 -14.02 2.54 -1.49
CA ARG A 180 -14.35 1.53 -2.52
C ARG A 180 -15.81 1.59 -2.97
N LYS A 181 -16.74 1.90 -2.06
CA LYS A 181 -18.18 2.04 -2.41
C LYS A 181 -18.44 3.28 -3.26
N SER A 182 -17.62 4.30 -3.16
CA SER A 182 -17.78 5.54 -3.94
C SER A 182 -17.32 5.40 -5.39
N VAL A 183 -16.52 4.38 -5.71
CA VAL A 183 -16.03 4.06 -7.06
C VAL A 183 -17.04 3.20 -7.84
N VAL A 184 -17.98 2.58 -7.15
CA VAL A 184 -19.00 1.65 -7.63
C VAL A 184 -20.34 2.35 -7.80
#